data_18a3ff7dd49e3bbafa7a3bb1236edf94
#
_entry.id   18a3ff7dd49e3bbafa7a3bb1236edf94
#
_cell.length_a   1.000
_cell.length_b   1.000
_cell.length_c   1.000
_cell.angle_alpha   90.00
_cell.angle_beta   90.00
_cell.angle_gamma   90.00
#
_symmetry.space_group_name_H-M   'P 1'
#
loop_
_entity.id
_entity.type
_entity.pdbx_description
1 polymer ?
#
loop_
_entity_poly.entity_id
_entity_poly.type
_entity_poly.pdbx_seq_one_letter_code
_entity_poly.pdbx_strand_id
1 'polypeptide(L)'
;VIRKWLIGGGILIVAGYLGVAGYIYMTDNARSNTLINEEKPLTNESSPSVSNTKITDQQISHLFYQKGCDYCHTSSASLPFYAAIPGVKQLMDYDIQQGSQYFSLEPTLLAIKENRAVPEADLAKIESAIAREQMPPQRFAVLHWASGINAEERNQILDWVKSQRAEHFPSSSSSDLQHLTLQPLPDALPVDSKKVVLGSRLFHDPRLSSDNTVSCASCHLLTKGGVDNLATSTGVDGQKGGINAPTVFNAVFNVNQFWDGRAVDLQQQAGGPPLNPVEMASASWDDIIGKLQQDAQLTQEFIQVYPQGYSEHNITDAIAEFERTLTTPNSPFDRYLKGDANALTTSQKNGLALFQKNKCDTCHVGKNIGGQSYDLMGLKGNYFADRPKELTTDDHGRFNVTKDPRDMHRFKTPGLRNIALTAPYFHDAQAENLNQAVEMMLKYQVGTSLPPQDINDIVAFLESLTGEYIPHQ
;
A
#
# COMPACT_ATOMS: atom_id res chain seq x y z
N VAL A 1 18.77 -6.10 -60.87
CA VAL A 1 19.39 -7.07 -59.93
C VAL A 1 19.17 -6.61 -58.49
N ILE A 2 19.46 -5.36 -58.10
CA ILE A 2 19.34 -4.83 -56.73
C ILE A 2 17.90 -4.92 -56.19
N ARG A 3 16.87 -4.65 -57.03
CA ARG A 3 15.45 -4.71 -56.60
C ARG A 3 14.98 -6.12 -56.24
N LYS A 4 15.55 -7.17 -56.92
CA LYS A 4 15.25 -8.57 -56.57
C LYS A 4 15.91 -9.02 -55.26
N TRP A 5 17.09 -8.49 -54.94
CA TRP A 5 17.78 -8.75 -53.68
C TRP A 5 17.10 -8.09 -52.48
N LEU A 6 16.57 -6.85 -52.64
CA LEU A 6 15.80 -6.18 -51.62
C LEU A 6 14.48 -6.88 -51.33
N ILE A 7 13.78 -7.38 -52.32
CA ILE A 7 12.53 -8.14 -52.15
C ILE A 7 12.81 -9.51 -51.52
N GLY A 8 13.85 -10.23 -51.96
CA GLY A 8 14.23 -11.53 -51.38
C GLY A 8 14.68 -11.41 -49.94
N GLY A 9 15.48 -10.38 -49.60
CA GLY A 9 15.90 -10.09 -48.22
C GLY A 9 14.71 -9.71 -47.29
N GLY A 10 13.76 -8.93 -47.78
CA GLY A 10 12.54 -8.58 -47.06
C GLY A 10 11.66 -9.78 -46.72
N ILE A 11 11.52 -10.72 -47.73
CA ILE A 11 10.72 -11.95 -47.53
C ILE A 11 11.37 -12.86 -46.46
N LEU A 12 12.70 -12.99 -46.48
CA LEU A 12 13.42 -13.82 -45.49
C LEU A 12 13.32 -13.23 -44.07
N ILE A 13 13.37 -11.92 -43.92
CA ILE A 13 13.20 -11.24 -42.62
C ILE A 13 11.77 -11.46 -42.09
N VAL A 14 10.75 -11.28 -42.91
CA VAL A 14 9.36 -11.51 -42.56
C VAL A 14 9.10 -12.97 -42.20
N ALA A 15 9.60 -13.91 -43.00
CA ALA A 15 9.46 -15.33 -42.70
C ALA A 15 10.20 -15.74 -41.42
N GLY A 16 11.37 -15.17 -41.16
CA GLY A 16 12.08 -15.36 -39.88
C GLY A 16 11.29 -14.82 -38.68
N TYR A 17 10.75 -13.62 -38.79
CA TYR A 17 9.91 -13.03 -37.76
C TYR A 17 8.66 -13.89 -37.47
N LEU A 18 7.92 -14.29 -38.51
CA LEU A 18 6.71 -15.11 -38.37
C LEU A 18 7.03 -16.49 -37.74
N GLY A 19 8.17 -17.09 -38.11
CA GLY A 19 8.65 -18.34 -37.53
C GLY A 19 8.95 -18.21 -36.03
N VAL A 20 9.66 -17.15 -35.63
CA VAL A 20 10.00 -16.88 -34.21
C VAL A 20 8.75 -16.54 -33.41
N ALA A 21 7.92 -15.63 -33.88
CA ALA A 21 6.71 -15.23 -33.17
C ALA A 21 5.69 -16.38 -33.06
N GLY A 22 5.55 -17.20 -34.12
CA GLY A 22 4.71 -18.41 -34.08
C GLY A 22 5.22 -19.46 -33.10
N TYR A 23 6.54 -19.66 -33.01
CA TYR A 23 7.13 -20.53 -32.00
C TYR A 23 6.90 -20.02 -30.58
N ILE A 24 7.10 -18.72 -30.32
CA ILE A 24 6.82 -18.07 -29.03
C ILE A 24 5.36 -18.25 -28.67
N TYR A 25 4.45 -18.01 -29.62
CA TYR A 25 3.02 -18.21 -29.41
C TYR A 25 2.67 -19.65 -28.96
N MET A 26 3.27 -20.67 -29.59
CA MET A 26 3.05 -22.06 -29.19
C MET A 26 3.61 -22.36 -27.78
N THR A 27 4.79 -21.84 -27.47
CA THR A 27 5.43 -22.07 -26.16
C THR A 27 4.71 -21.35 -25.04
N ASP A 28 4.25 -20.11 -25.25
CA ASP A 28 3.46 -19.35 -24.29
C ASP A 28 2.14 -20.05 -23.96
N ASN A 29 1.44 -20.54 -24.98
CA ASN A 29 0.20 -21.28 -24.79
C ASN A 29 0.41 -22.62 -24.05
N ALA A 30 1.48 -23.37 -24.38
CA ALA A 30 1.79 -24.62 -23.68
C ALA A 30 2.10 -24.37 -22.19
N ARG A 31 2.91 -23.35 -21.90
CA ARG A 31 3.24 -22.94 -20.53
C ARG A 31 2.00 -22.49 -19.75
N SER A 32 1.19 -21.61 -20.33
CA SER A 32 -0.04 -21.13 -19.73
C SER A 32 -0.97 -22.29 -19.35
N ASN A 33 -1.16 -23.24 -20.26
CA ASN A 33 -1.98 -24.44 -19.99
C ASN A 33 -1.39 -25.30 -18.86
N THR A 34 -0.06 -25.37 -18.71
CA THR A 34 0.57 -26.10 -17.60
C THR A 34 0.27 -25.41 -16.27
N LEU A 35 0.46 -24.10 -16.18
CA LEU A 35 0.17 -23.32 -14.96
C LEU A 35 -1.30 -23.38 -14.56
N ILE A 36 -2.21 -23.30 -15.54
CA ILE A 36 -3.64 -23.43 -15.33
C ILE A 36 -4.01 -24.82 -14.77
N ASN A 37 -3.37 -25.89 -15.25
CA ASN A 37 -3.61 -27.25 -14.79
C ASN A 37 -3.02 -27.55 -13.40
N GLU A 38 -1.99 -26.83 -13.00
CA GLU A 38 -1.37 -26.93 -11.66
C GLU A 38 -2.21 -26.21 -10.58
N GLU A 39 -2.98 -25.21 -10.97
CA GLU A 39 -4.04 -24.66 -10.13
C GLU A 39 -5.20 -25.68 -10.15
N LYS A 40 -5.63 -26.17 -8.97
CA LYS A 40 -6.68 -27.21 -8.81
C LYS A 40 -7.78 -27.12 -9.87
N PRO A 41 -8.18 -28.26 -10.49
CA PRO A 41 -9.25 -28.24 -11.48
C PRO A 41 -10.51 -27.64 -10.88
N LEU A 42 -11.10 -26.71 -11.62
CA LEU A 42 -12.50 -26.29 -11.41
C LEU A 42 -13.34 -27.56 -11.30
N THR A 43 -14.02 -27.77 -10.19
CA THR A 43 -15.06 -28.80 -10.10
C THR A 43 -15.95 -28.65 -11.32
N ASN A 44 -16.15 -29.75 -12.06
CA ASN A 44 -16.90 -29.81 -13.32
C ASN A 44 -18.27 -29.14 -13.22
N GLU A 45 -18.30 -27.83 -13.33
CA GLU A 45 -19.50 -27.13 -13.75
C GLU A 45 -19.39 -26.97 -15.26
N SER A 46 -20.32 -27.62 -15.95
CA SER A 46 -20.54 -27.62 -17.39
C SER A 46 -20.22 -26.27 -18.01
N SER A 47 -19.48 -26.27 -19.14
CA SER A 47 -19.21 -25.10 -19.98
C SER A 47 -20.41 -24.16 -20.01
N PRO A 48 -20.32 -22.93 -19.48
CA PRO A 48 -21.44 -22.02 -19.54
C PRO A 48 -21.62 -21.57 -20.99
N SER A 49 -22.82 -21.82 -21.52
CA SER A 49 -23.32 -21.08 -22.64
C SER A 49 -23.17 -19.59 -22.40
N VAL A 50 -22.74 -18.83 -23.40
CA VAL A 50 -22.61 -17.38 -23.41
C VAL A 50 -23.87 -16.72 -22.82
N SER A 51 -23.85 -16.44 -21.53
CA SER A 51 -24.83 -15.63 -20.82
C SER A 51 -24.08 -14.88 -19.73
N ASN A 52 -24.33 -13.62 -19.57
CA ASN A 52 -23.98 -12.62 -18.56
C ASN A 52 -23.45 -13.11 -17.18
N THR A 53 -22.53 -14.05 -17.14
CA THR A 53 -21.94 -14.61 -15.92
C THR A 53 -20.70 -13.83 -15.55
N LYS A 54 -20.71 -13.28 -14.34
CA LYS A 54 -19.58 -12.61 -13.69
C LYS A 54 -18.36 -13.52 -13.79
N ILE A 55 -17.22 -12.99 -14.29
CA ILE A 55 -15.96 -13.74 -14.36
C ILE A 55 -15.49 -14.10 -12.94
N THR A 56 -15.01 -15.32 -12.76
CA THR A 56 -14.53 -15.82 -11.46
C THR A 56 -13.05 -15.44 -11.22
N ASP A 57 -12.62 -15.48 -9.96
CA ASP A 57 -11.23 -15.24 -9.57
C ASP A 57 -10.26 -16.18 -10.29
N GLN A 58 -10.62 -17.45 -10.42
CA GLN A 58 -9.84 -18.43 -11.15
C GLN A 58 -9.72 -18.11 -12.63
N GLN A 59 -10.81 -17.67 -13.27
CA GLN A 59 -10.77 -17.26 -14.68
C GLN A 59 -9.87 -16.04 -14.90
N ILE A 60 -9.83 -15.10 -13.93
CA ILE A 60 -8.93 -13.94 -13.97
C ILE A 60 -7.46 -14.39 -13.79
N SER A 61 -7.16 -15.27 -12.84
CA SER A 61 -5.83 -15.85 -12.67
C SER A 61 -5.35 -16.50 -13.97
N HIS A 62 -6.22 -17.34 -14.59
CA HIS A 62 -5.91 -17.95 -15.88
C HIS A 62 -5.66 -16.91 -16.99
N LEU A 63 -6.46 -15.85 -17.02
CA LEU A 63 -6.27 -14.77 -18.00
C LEU A 63 -4.91 -14.09 -17.81
N PHE A 64 -4.49 -13.81 -16.57
CA PHE A 64 -3.17 -13.24 -16.30
C PHE A 64 -2.02 -14.14 -16.80
N TYR A 65 -2.10 -15.45 -16.59
CA TYR A 65 -1.12 -16.41 -17.14
C TYR A 65 -1.17 -16.48 -18.66
N GLN A 66 -2.37 -16.51 -19.26
CA GLN A 66 -2.53 -16.54 -20.72
C GLN A 66 -1.94 -15.29 -21.40
N LYS A 67 -2.02 -14.14 -20.73
CA LYS A 67 -1.48 -12.87 -21.23
C LYS A 67 0.01 -12.69 -20.90
N GLY A 68 0.62 -13.59 -20.12
CA GLY A 68 2.02 -13.53 -19.73
C GLY A 68 2.33 -12.41 -18.73
N CYS A 69 1.34 -11.96 -17.96
CA CYS A 69 1.53 -10.91 -16.94
C CYS A 69 2.56 -11.33 -15.89
N ASP A 70 2.58 -12.62 -15.57
CA ASP A 70 3.47 -13.22 -14.59
C ASP A 70 4.96 -13.16 -15.00
N TYR A 71 5.29 -13.12 -16.29
CA TYR A 71 6.71 -12.99 -16.73
C TYR A 71 7.41 -11.77 -16.12
N CYS A 72 6.71 -10.64 -16.01
CA CYS A 72 7.29 -9.39 -15.51
C CYS A 72 6.85 -9.05 -14.08
N HIS A 73 5.75 -9.63 -13.59
CA HIS A 73 5.13 -9.25 -12.34
C HIS A 73 5.19 -10.33 -11.25
N THR A 74 5.92 -11.44 -11.49
CA THR A 74 6.21 -12.44 -10.45
C THR A 74 7.70 -12.78 -10.42
N SER A 75 8.18 -13.23 -9.26
CA SER A 75 9.56 -13.70 -9.10
C SER A 75 9.75 -15.17 -9.49
N SER A 76 8.65 -15.93 -9.50
CA SER A 76 8.64 -17.37 -9.72
C SER A 76 8.39 -17.75 -11.17
N ALA A 77 8.25 -16.76 -12.09
CA ALA A 77 7.99 -17.05 -13.50
C ALA A 77 9.10 -17.87 -14.14
N SER A 78 8.74 -19.03 -14.69
CA SER A 78 9.63 -19.79 -15.56
C SER A 78 9.75 -19.06 -16.90
N LEU A 79 10.89 -18.42 -17.13
CA LEU A 79 11.15 -17.69 -18.37
C LEU A 79 11.36 -18.66 -19.54
N PRO A 80 10.90 -18.30 -20.73
CA PRO A 80 11.11 -19.12 -21.92
C PRO A 80 12.59 -19.17 -22.31
N PHE A 81 12.98 -20.21 -23.08
CA PHE A 81 14.40 -20.44 -23.47
C PHE A 81 15.05 -19.25 -24.18
N TYR A 82 14.28 -18.49 -24.95
CA TYR A 82 14.78 -17.31 -25.65
C TYR A 82 15.16 -16.14 -24.71
N ALA A 83 14.73 -16.19 -23.48
CA ALA A 83 15.16 -15.24 -22.44
C ALA A 83 16.67 -15.35 -22.13
N ALA A 84 17.31 -16.45 -22.51
CA ALA A 84 18.76 -16.64 -22.39
C ALA A 84 19.56 -16.07 -23.59
N ILE A 85 18.91 -15.70 -24.70
CA ILE A 85 19.59 -15.19 -25.90
C ILE A 85 20.14 -13.78 -25.63
N PRO A 86 21.43 -13.49 -25.89
CA PRO A 86 21.99 -12.15 -25.76
C PRO A 86 21.17 -11.10 -26.55
N GLY A 87 20.94 -9.95 -25.94
CA GLY A 87 20.04 -8.90 -26.45
C GLY A 87 18.58 -9.07 -26.01
N VAL A 88 18.01 -10.27 -26.17
CA VAL A 88 16.66 -10.58 -25.62
C VAL A 88 16.70 -10.61 -24.10
N LYS A 89 17.73 -11.25 -23.53
CA LYS A 89 17.92 -11.30 -22.08
C LYS A 89 17.93 -9.91 -21.45
N GLN A 90 18.73 -8.99 -21.98
CA GLN A 90 18.84 -7.64 -21.45
C GLN A 90 17.49 -6.89 -21.51
N LEU A 91 16.72 -7.08 -22.59
CA LEU A 91 15.40 -6.46 -22.73
C LEU A 91 14.41 -7.05 -21.72
N MET A 92 14.38 -8.38 -21.57
CA MET A 92 13.50 -9.05 -20.62
C MET A 92 13.87 -8.70 -19.16
N ASP A 93 15.17 -8.73 -18.83
CA ASP A 93 15.63 -8.33 -17.49
C ASP A 93 15.19 -6.90 -17.17
N TYR A 94 15.29 -5.97 -18.13
CA TYR A 94 14.81 -4.61 -17.98
C TYR A 94 13.29 -4.55 -17.75
N ASP A 95 12.50 -5.27 -18.54
CA ASP A 95 11.04 -5.30 -18.43
C ASP A 95 10.58 -5.92 -17.11
N ILE A 96 11.23 -7.01 -16.67
CA ILE A 96 10.99 -7.67 -15.39
C ILE A 96 11.32 -6.70 -14.25
N GLN A 97 12.46 -6.02 -14.31
CA GLN A 97 12.85 -5.03 -13.31
C GLN A 97 11.83 -3.91 -13.22
N GLN A 98 11.43 -3.32 -14.36
CA GLN A 98 10.44 -2.24 -14.37
C GLN A 98 9.06 -2.72 -13.86
N GLY A 99 8.62 -3.89 -14.29
CA GLY A 99 7.34 -4.48 -13.85
C GLY A 99 7.32 -4.75 -12.36
N SER A 100 8.34 -5.47 -11.85
CA SER A 100 8.43 -5.86 -10.43
C SER A 100 8.66 -4.67 -9.49
N GLN A 101 9.33 -3.61 -9.95
CA GLN A 101 9.48 -2.38 -9.15
C GLN A 101 8.15 -1.68 -8.92
N TYR A 102 7.29 -1.63 -9.94
CA TYR A 102 6.00 -0.96 -9.86
C TYR A 102 4.93 -1.81 -9.16
N PHE A 103 4.84 -3.10 -9.49
CA PHE A 103 3.76 -3.98 -9.04
C PHE A 103 4.20 -5.44 -9.03
N SER A 104 3.90 -6.17 -7.95
CA SER A 104 3.97 -7.64 -7.90
C SER A 104 2.58 -8.24 -8.01
N LEU A 105 2.40 -9.20 -8.90
CA LEU A 105 1.15 -9.95 -9.05
C LEU A 105 1.03 -11.10 -8.03
N GLU A 106 2.14 -11.46 -7.36
CA GLU A 106 2.17 -12.59 -6.43
C GLU A 106 1.14 -12.49 -5.30
N PRO A 107 0.96 -11.32 -4.61
CA PRO A 107 -0.06 -11.20 -3.58
C PRO A 107 -1.48 -11.40 -4.12
N THR A 108 -1.77 -10.89 -5.32
CA THR A 108 -3.05 -11.08 -6.01
C THR A 108 -3.31 -12.56 -6.31
N LEU A 109 -2.35 -13.26 -6.94
CA LEU A 109 -2.48 -14.68 -7.28
C LEU A 109 -2.60 -15.55 -6.02
N LEU A 110 -1.83 -15.23 -4.97
CA LEU A 110 -1.92 -15.93 -3.68
C LEU A 110 -3.28 -15.72 -3.01
N ALA A 111 -3.80 -14.49 -3.02
CA ALA A 111 -5.12 -14.18 -2.46
C ALA A 111 -6.23 -14.96 -3.18
N ILE A 112 -6.19 -15.01 -4.52
CA ILE A 112 -7.11 -15.81 -5.34
C ILE A 112 -7.01 -17.30 -4.96
N LYS A 113 -5.79 -17.85 -4.91
CA LYS A 113 -5.55 -19.26 -4.58
C LYS A 113 -6.06 -19.65 -3.19
N GLU A 114 -5.92 -18.76 -2.21
CA GLU A 114 -6.33 -18.97 -0.83
C GLU A 114 -7.78 -18.52 -0.55
N ASN A 115 -8.50 -18.08 -1.57
CA ASN A 115 -9.86 -17.56 -1.46
C ASN A 115 -9.95 -16.41 -0.42
N ARG A 116 -9.01 -15.49 -0.49
CA ARG A 116 -8.93 -14.28 0.35
C ARG A 116 -9.16 -13.03 -0.51
N ALA A 117 -9.50 -11.92 0.16
CA ALA A 117 -9.58 -10.62 -0.50
C ALA A 117 -8.25 -10.28 -1.20
N VAL A 118 -8.32 -9.89 -2.48
CA VAL A 118 -7.17 -9.33 -3.20
C VAL A 118 -6.84 -7.96 -2.61
N PRO A 119 -5.55 -7.63 -2.37
CA PRO A 119 -5.18 -6.34 -1.80
C PRO A 119 -5.78 -5.14 -2.57
N GLU A 120 -6.35 -4.18 -1.86
CA GLU A 120 -7.05 -3.04 -2.49
C GLU A 120 -6.12 -2.21 -3.39
N ALA A 121 -4.85 -2.05 -3.00
CA ALA A 121 -3.85 -1.38 -3.81
C ALA A 121 -3.51 -2.15 -5.10
N ASP A 122 -3.52 -3.48 -5.07
CA ASP A 122 -3.33 -4.31 -6.24
C ASP A 122 -4.48 -4.13 -7.23
N LEU A 123 -5.73 -4.13 -6.73
CA LEU A 123 -6.91 -3.85 -7.54
C LEU A 123 -6.82 -2.47 -8.22
N ALA A 124 -6.36 -1.44 -7.51
CA ALA A 124 -6.20 -0.10 -8.06
C ALA A 124 -5.11 -0.03 -9.16
N LYS A 125 -3.97 -0.72 -8.94
CA LYS A 125 -2.88 -0.79 -9.93
C LYS A 125 -3.31 -1.55 -11.18
N ILE A 126 -3.98 -2.69 -11.03
CA ILE A 126 -4.54 -3.48 -12.14
C ILE A 126 -5.55 -2.62 -12.92
N GLU A 127 -6.53 -2.04 -12.24
CA GLU A 127 -7.54 -1.19 -12.88
C GLU A 127 -6.90 -0.04 -13.68
N SER A 128 -5.98 0.71 -13.05
CA SER A 128 -5.30 1.83 -13.70
C SER A 128 -4.51 1.40 -14.94
N ALA A 129 -3.80 0.28 -14.88
CA ALA A 129 -2.99 -0.22 -16.00
C ALA A 129 -3.88 -0.70 -17.16
N ILE A 130 -4.97 -1.41 -16.85
CA ILE A 130 -5.89 -1.99 -17.84
C ILE A 130 -6.78 -0.91 -18.47
N ALA A 131 -7.35 -0.01 -17.68
CA ALA A 131 -8.20 1.07 -18.18
C ALA A 131 -7.44 2.06 -19.08
N ARG A 132 -6.15 2.26 -18.80
CA ARG A 132 -5.28 3.17 -19.60
C ARG A 132 -4.52 2.45 -20.72
N GLU A 133 -4.78 1.17 -20.98
CA GLU A 133 -4.13 0.36 -22.02
C GLU A 133 -2.59 0.36 -21.94
N GLN A 134 -2.05 0.34 -20.71
CA GLN A 134 -0.60 0.41 -20.50
C GLN A 134 0.08 -0.96 -20.45
N MET A 135 -0.72 -2.02 -20.34
CA MET A 135 -0.28 -3.41 -20.29
C MET A 135 -1.03 -4.25 -21.32
N PRO A 136 -0.34 -5.16 -22.03
CA PRO A 136 1.12 -5.33 -22.03
C PRO A 136 1.84 -4.21 -22.79
N PRO A 137 3.15 -3.98 -22.53
CA PRO A 137 3.96 -3.04 -23.31
C PRO A 137 3.96 -3.44 -24.79
N GLN A 138 3.85 -2.47 -25.72
CA GLN A 138 3.80 -2.78 -27.16
C GLN A 138 5.00 -3.61 -27.65
N ARG A 139 6.22 -3.34 -27.12
CA ARG A 139 7.41 -4.10 -27.46
C ARG A 139 7.33 -5.58 -27.07
N PHE A 140 6.61 -5.92 -25.97
CA PHE A 140 6.33 -7.29 -25.58
C PHE A 140 5.32 -7.94 -26.51
N ALA A 141 4.21 -7.25 -26.81
CA ALA A 141 3.13 -7.76 -27.66
C ALA A 141 3.57 -8.06 -29.10
N VAL A 142 4.63 -7.40 -29.62
CA VAL A 142 5.17 -7.67 -30.97
C VAL A 142 5.63 -9.12 -31.14
N LEU A 143 6.21 -9.73 -30.12
CA LEU A 143 6.66 -11.13 -30.16
C LEU A 143 5.67 -12.09 -29.48
N HIS A 144 4.94 -11.64 -28.49
CA HIS A 144 3.98 -12.42 -27.70
C HIS A 144 2.55 -12.15 -28.18
N TRP A 145 2.16 -12.71 -29.31
CA TRP A 145 0.87 -12.42 -29.96
C TRP A 145 -0.36 -12.75 -29.10
N ALA A 146 -0.24 -13.73 -28.18
CA ALA A 146 -1.31 -14.06 -27.23
C ALA A 146 -1.50 -13.04 -26.10
N SER A 147 -0.50 -12.15 -25.89
CA SER A 147 -0.50 -11.23 -24.73
C SER A 147 -1.46 -10.04 -24.86
N GLY A 148 -1.89 -9.72 -26.09
CA GLY A 148 -2.80 -8.60 -26.33
C GLY A 148 -4.12 -8.78 -25.58
N ILE A 149 -4.57 -7.72 -24.91
CA ILE A 149 -5.85 -7.67 -24.18
C ILE A 149 -6.88 -7.02 -25.09
N ASN A 150 -7.90 -7.74 -25.51
CA ASN A 150 -8.99 -7.22 -26.32
C ASN A 150 -10.01 -6.46 -25.45
N ALA A 151 -11.02 -5.84 -26.09
CA ALA A 151 -12.02 -5.01 -25.40
C ALA A 151 -12.89 -5.83 -24.42
N GLU A 152 -13.21 -7.09 -24.76
CA GLU A 152 -13.99 -7.98 -23.90
C GLU A 152 -13.19 -8.37 -22.66
N GLU A 153 -11.97 -8.85 -22.83
CA GLU A 153 -11.07 -9.21 -21.74
C GLU A 153 -10.78 -8.02 -20.82
N ARG A 154 -10.61 -6.81 -21.41
CA ARG A 154 -10.48 -5.57 -20.63
C ARG A 154 -11.69 -5.34 -19.74
N ASN A 155 -12.89 -5.41 -20.29
CA ASN A 155 -14.12 -5.24 -19.53
C ASN A 155 -14.24 -6.32 -18.45
N GLN A 156 -13.94 -7.57 -18.74
CA GLN A 156 -13.94 -8.65 -17.76
C GLN A 156 -13.01 -8.36 -16.57
N ILE A 157 -11.79 -7.88 -16.81
CA ILE A 157 -10.85 -7.51 -15.73
C ILE A 157 -11.40 -6.34 -14.92
N LEU A 158 -11.92 -5.29 -15.55
CA LEU A 158 -12.46 -4.12 -14.87
C LEU A 158 -13.73 -4.45 -14.06
N ASP A 159 -14.62 -5.27 -14.59
CA ASP A 159 -15.81 -5.73 -13.88
C ASP A 159 -15.45 -6.64 -12.70
N TRP A 160 -14.42 -7.48 -12.85
CA TRP A 160 -13.88 -8.27 -11.75
C TRP A 160 -13.33 -7.38 -10.64
N VAL A 161 -12.49 -6.39 -10.96
CA VAL A 161 -11.95 -5.43 -9.97
C VAL A 161 -13.08 -4.73 -9.23
N LYS A 162 -14.11 -4.25 -9.97
CA LYS A 162 -15.28 -3.62 -9.38
C LYS A 162 -16.01 -4.56 -8.42
N SER A 163 -16.12 -5.84 -8.78
CA SER A 163 -16.80 -6.83 -7.95
C SER A 163 -16.01 -7.17 -6.69
N GLN A 164 -14.67 -7.29 -6.79
CA GLN A 164 -13.79 -7.49 -5.64
C GLN A 164 -13.90 -6.33 -4.65
N ARG A 165 -13.92 -5.08 -5.13
CA ARG A 165 -14.13 -3.92 -4.27
C ARG A 165 -15.49 -3.92 -3.59
N ALA A 166 -16.55 -4.21 -4.33
CA ALA A 166 -17.91 -4.23 -3.77
C ALA A 166 -18.08 -5.29 -2.67
N GLU A 167 -17.40 -6.43 -2.81
CA GLU A 167 -17.48 -7.55 -1.88
C GLU A 167 -16.59 -7.35 -0.64
N HIS A 168 -15.34 -6.96 -0.83
CA HIS A 168 -14.34 -6.96 0.24
C HIS A 168 -14.03 -5.57 0.81
N PHE A 169 -14.30 -4.51 0.04
CA PHE A 169 -14.00 -3.12 0.42
C PHE A 169 -15.22 -2.22 0.23
N PRO A 170 -16.36 -2.54 0.88
CA PRO A 170 -17.57 -1.76 0.69
C PRO A 170 -17.36 -0.31 1.12
N SER A 171 -17.77 0.61 0.25
CA SER A 171 -17.66 2.06 0.46
C SER A 171 -19.01 2.66 0.79
N SER A 172 -19.03 3.60 1.75
CA SER A 172 -20.19 4.45 2.04
C SER A 172 -20.25 5.71 1.19
N SER A 173 -19.47 5.78 0.11
CA SER A 173 -19.57 6.88 -0.87
C SER A 173 -20.93 6.90 -1.55
N SER A 174 -21.36 8.09 -2.01
CA SER A 174 -22.51 8.23 -2.88
C SER A 174 -22.33 7.42 -4.17
N SER A 175 -23.43 7.00 -4.82
CA SER A 175 -23.41 6.14 -6.02
C SER A 175 -22.47 6.64 -7.11
N ASP A 176 -22.43 7.96 -7.29
CA ASP A 176 -21.64 8.62 -8.34
C ASP A 176 -20.13 8.58 -8.07
N LEU A 177 -19.72 8.39 -6.79
CA LEU A 177 -18.33 8.42 -6.36
C LEU A 177 -17.82 7.04 -5.89
N GLN A 178 -18.64 5.99 -5.94
CA GLN A 178 -18.22 4.63 -5.58
C GLN A 178 -17.15 4.04 -6.51
N HIS A 179 -16.96 4.63 -7.68
CA HIS A 179 -15.91 4.23 -8.62
C HIS A 179 -14.50 4.68 -8.18
N LEU A 180 -14.41 5.61 -7.21
CA LEU A 180 -13.13 6.08 -6.73
C LEU A 180 -12.45 5.02 -5.86
N THR A 181 -11.10 4.95 -5.96
CA THR A 181 -10.27 4.12 -5.10
C THR A 181 -10.13 4.68 -3.68
N LEU A 182 -10.55 5.93 -3.48
CA LEU A 182 -10.52 6.66 -2.22
C LEU A 182 -11.88 6.51 -1.53
N GLN A 183 -11.87 6.13 -0.26
CA GLN A 183 -13.09 5.82 0.50
C GLN A 183 -13.24 6.74 1.71
N PRO A 184 -14.49 7.11 2.11
CA PRO A 184 -14.72 7.84 3.33
C PRO A 184 -14.44 6.96 4.56
N LEU A 185 -14.03 7.60 5.64
CA LEU A 185 -13.96 6.93 6.94
C LEU A 185 -15.36 6.59 7.46
N PRO A 186 -15.53 5.46 8.18
CA PRO A 186 -16.71 5.20 8.96
C PRO A 186 -16.79 6.22 10.11
N ASP A 187 -18.01 6.55 10.54
CA ASP A 187 -18.22 7.52 11.63
C ASP A 187 -17.71 7.01 12.98
N ALA A 188 -17.72 5.69 13.18
CA ALA A 188 -17.16 5.01 14.35
C ALA A 188 -16.79 3.55 13.98
N LEU A 189 -15.92 2.96 14.79
CA LEU A 189 -15.61 1.52 14.76
C LEU A 189 -16.20 0.84 15.99
N PRO A 190 -16.61 -0.43 15.91
CA PRO A 190 -16.99 -1.21 17.07
C PRO A 190 -15.76 -1.45 17.97
N VAL A 191 -15.89 -1.11 19.25
CA VAL A 191 -14.84 -1.23 20.26
C VAL A 191 -15.41 -1.63 21.62
N ASP A 192 -14.60 -2.26 22.47
CA ASP A 192 -14.92 -2.48 23.87
C ASP A 192 -14.61 -1.21 24.70
N SER A 193 -15.66 -0.50 25.13
CA SER A 193 -15.50 0.76 25.85
C SER A 193 -14.70 0.64 27.15
N LYS A 194 -14.73 -0.51 27.85
CA LYS A 194 -13.93 -0.70 29.06
C LYS A 194 -12.44 -0.84 28.72
N LYS A 195 -12.12 -1.57 27.66
CA LYS A 195 -10.74 -1.66 27.16
C LYS A 195 -10.26 -0.30 26.65
N VAL A 196 -11.10 0.46 25.95
CA VAL A 196 -10.77 1.81 25.47
C VAL A 196 -10.38 2.75 26.60
N VAL A 197 -11.15 2.80 27.68
CA VAL A 197 -10.83 3.65 28.85
C VAL A 197 -9.50 3.23 29.48
N LEU A 198 -9.29 1.95 29.69
CA LEU A 198 -8.06 1.41 30.25
C LEU A 198 -6.87 1.66 29.31
N GLY A 199 -7.05 1.40 28.03
CA GLY A 199 -6.02 1.61 26.98
C GLY A 199 -5.63 3.09 26.86
N SER A 200 -6.59 4.01 26.92
CA SER A 200 -6.31 5.44 26.97
C SER A 200 -5.43 5.81 28.16
N ARG A 201 -5.71 5.27 29.34
CA ARG A 201 -4.88 5.50 30.52
C ARG A 201 -3.47 4.97 30.33
N LEU A 202 -3.32 3.75 29.79
CA LEU A 202 -2.02 3.14 29.51
C LEU A 202 -1.23 3.88 28.42
N PHE A 203 -1.89 4.33 27.36
CA PHE A 203 -1.27 5.11 26.27
C PHE A 203 -0.63 6.41 26.79
N HIS A 204 -1.18 7.00 27.83
CA HIS A 204 -0.66 8.22 28.47
C HIS A 204 0.22 7.93 29.71
N ASP A 205 0.47 6.67 30.05
CA ASP A 205 1.16 6.29 31.27
C ASP A 205 2.69 6.24 31.07
N PRO A 206 3.46 7.16 31.67
CA PRO A 206 4.92 7.18 31.52
C PRO A 206 5.62 5.98 32.21
N ARG A 207 4.92 5.25 33.10
CA ARG A 207 5.47 4.04 33.75
C ARG A 207 5.77 2.91 32.78
N LEU A 208 5.30 3.01 31.53
CA LEU A 208 5.71 2.11 30.45
C LEU A 208 7.15 2.35 29.99
N SER A 209 7.80 3.48 30.36
CA SER A 209 9.22 3.73 30.10
C SER A 209 10.11 3.41 31.32
N SER A 210 11.39 3.19 31.09
CA SER A 210 12.35 2.79 32.13
C SER A 210 12.43 3.77 33.30
N ASP A 211 12.43 5.07 33.01
CA ASP A 211 12.59 6.19 33.94
C ASP A 211 11.28 6.89 34.30
N ASN A 212 10.16 6.42 33.80
CA ASN A 212 8.81 6.99 33.97
C ASN A 212 8.67 8.41 33.40
N THR A 213 9.36 8.75 32.31
CA THR A 213 9.29 10.09 31.70
C THR A 213 8.59 10.09 30.34
N VAL A 214 8.55 8.94 29.62
CA VAL A 214 8.03 8.83 28.26
C VAL A 214 6.84 7.90 28.20
N SER A 215 5.76 8.36 27.57
CA SER A 215 4.59 7.54 27.22
C SER A 215 4.37 7.51 25.71
N CYS A 216 3.43 6.72 25.20
CA CYS A 216 3.05 6.76 23.79
C CYS A 216 2.62 8.18 23.37
N ALA A 217 1.85 8.85 24.22
CA ALA A 217 1.40 10.23 24.02
C ALA A 217 2.54 11.27 23.95
N SER A 218 3.77 10.94 24.40
CA SER A 218 4.92 11.85 24.32
C SER A 218 5.36 12.09 22.87
N CYS A 219 5.28 11.05 22.02
CA CYS A 219 5.63 11.12 20.60
C CYS A 219 4.38 11.21 19.70
N HIS A 220 3.24 10.72 20.16
CA HIS A 220 1.97 10.69 19.44
C HIS A 220 0.94 11.64 20.07
N LEU A 221 1.21 12.96 19.99
CA LEU A 221 0.36 14.00 20.57
C LEU A 221 -0.98 14.09 19.81
N LEU A 222 -2.06 13.69 20.44
CA LEU A 222 -3.39 13.68 19.82
C LEU A 222 -3.87 15.09 19.44
N THR A 223 -3.33 16.13 20.07
CA THR A 223 -3.60 17.55 19.75
C THR A 223 -2.80 18.09 18.57
N LYS A 224 -1.82 17.30 18.05
CA LYS A 224 -0.93 17.71 16.96
C LYS A 224 -0.95 16.73 15.78
N GLY A 225 -2.10 16.18 15.45
CA GLY A 225 -2.21 15.23 14.35
C GLY A 225 -1.71 13.83 14.68
N GLY A 226 -1.52 13.47 15.97
CA GLY A 226 -1.04 12.15 16.40
C GLY A 226 0.46 11.93 16.20
N VAL A 227 1.24 13.00 16.13
CA VAL A 227 2.71 13.04 15.98
C VAL A 227 3.31 14.11 16.88
N ASP A 228 4.65 14.14 17.00
CA ASP A 228 5.37 15.22 17.74
C ASP A 228 5.85 16.36 16.84
N ASN A 229 5.70 16.22 15.52
CA ASN A 229 6.18 17.14 14.48
C ASN A 229 7.72 17.35 14.49
N LEU A 230 8.48 16.35 14.93
CA LEU A 230 9.93 16.34 14.88
C LEU A 230 10.42 15.45 13.74
N ALA A 231 11.62 15.73 13.26
CA ALA A 231 12.25 14.86 12.26
C ALA A 231 12.43 13.43 12.79
N THR A 232 12.83 13.31 14.06
CA THR A 232 12.86 12.07 14.82
C THR A 232 12.47 12.35 16.28
N SER A 233 11.72 11.45 16.88
CA SER A 233 11.25 11.59 18.27
C SER A 233 12.40 11.46 19.27
N THR A 234 12.17 12.00 20.48
CA THR A 234 13.11 11.91 21.59
C THR A 234 12.58 10.94 22.64
N GLY A 235 13.34 9.89 22.91
CA GLY A 235 13.04 8.91 23.96
C GLY A 235 13.71 9.24 25.28
N VAL A 236 13.77 8.22 26.16
CA VAL A 236 14.42 8.31 27.47
C VAL A 236 15.89 8.75 27.34
N ASP A 237 16.42 9.39 28.36
CA ASP A 237 17.79 9.91 28.37
C ASP A 237 18.17 10.82 27.18
N GLY A 238 17.18 11.39 26.50
CA GLY A 238 17.38 12.25 25.32
C GLY A 238 17.81 11.50 24.06
N GLN A 239 17.69 10.17 24.02
CA GLN A 239 17.96 9.34 22.85
C GLN A 239 17.10 9.77 21.66
N LYS A 240 17.66 9.69 20.46
CA LYS A 240 16.93 10.03 19.22
C LYS A 240 16.59 8.78 18.44
N GLY A 241 15.33 8.68 18.01
CA GLY A 241 14.92 7.68 17.03
C GLY A 241 15.61 7.86 15.68
N GLY A 242 15.66 6.83 14.87
CA GLY A 242 16.27 6.86 13.54
C GLY A 242 15.31 7.29 12.42
N ILE A 243 14.00 7.26 12.69
CA ILE A 243 12.94 7.42 11.68
C ILE A 243 11.84 8.35 12.18
N ASN A 244 11.21 9.08 11.25
CA ASN A 244 10.07 9.94 11.57
C ASN A 244 8.88 9.12 12.11
N ALA A 245 8.29 9.60 13.22
CA ALA A 245 7.14 8.93 13.85
C ALA A 245 5.89 9.08 12.98
N PRO A 246 5.28 7.99 12.51
CA PRO A 246 4.02 8.05 11.78
C PRO A 246 2.87 8.39 12.73
N THR A 247 1.82 9.02 12.20
CA THR A 247 0.63 9.30 12.99
C THR A 247 -0.07 8.03 13.50
N VAL A 248 -0.58 8.09 14.72
CA VAL A 248 -1.49 7.06 15.29
C VAL A 248 -2.92 7.21 14.79
N PHE A 249 -3.30 8.39 14.26
CA PHE A 249 -4.64 8.56 13.71
C PHE A 249 -4.83 7.69 12.47
N ASN A 250 -5.98 7.01 12.45
CA ASN A 250 -6.41 6.11 11.37
C ASN A 250 -5.47 4.91 11.11
N ALA A 251 -4.53 4.64 12.03
CA ALA A 251 -3.57 3.53 11.92
C ALA A 251 -4.26 2.16 11.88
N VAL A 252 -5.46 2.03 12.44
CA VAL A 252 -6.31 0.83 12.40
C VAL A 252 -6.63 0.36 10.98
N PHE A 253 -6.58 1.24 9.99
CA PHE A 253 -6.84 0.90 8.59
C PHE A 253 -5.58 0.49 7.82
N ASN A 254 -4.41 0.47 8.44
CA ASN A 254 -3.17 -0.01 7.80
C ASN A 254 -3.11 -1.53 7.80
N VAL A 255 -2.57 -2.14 6.72
CA VAL A 255 -2.37 -3.60 6.64
C VAL A 255 -1.38 -4.11 7.69
N ASN A 256 -0.38 -3.31 8.03
CA ASN A 256 0.62 -3.56 9.08
C ASN A 256 1.05 -2.23 9.70
N GLN A 257 1.75 -2.28 10.83
CA GLN A 257 2.26 -1.09 11.50
C GLN A 257 3.75 -0.90 11.29
N PHE A 258 4.27 0.32 11.59
CA PHE A 258 5.59 0.84 11.25
C PHE A 258 5.80 1.08 9.75
N TRP A 259 6.89 1.79 9.39
CA TRP A 259 7.26 2.08 8.02
C TRP A 259 7.64 0.82 7.22
N ASP A 260 8.27 -0.14 7.87
CA ASP A 260 8.71 -1.42 7.31
C ASP A 260 7.66 -2.54 7.43
N GLY A 261 6.57 -2.28 8.18
CA GLY A 261 5.48 -3.24 8.38
C GLY A 261 5.84 -4.44 9.25
N ARG A 262 6.79 -4.29 10.17
CA ARG A 262 7.25 -5.40 11.03
C ARG A 262 6.21 -5.87 12.05
N ALA A 263 5.21 -5.04 12.40
CA ALA A 263 4.12 -5.44 13.26
C ALA A 263 2.84 -5.70 12.44
N VAL A 264 2.18 -6.83 12.67
CA VAL A 264 1.02 -7.27 11.89
C VAL A 264 -0.25 -6.48 12.18
N ASP A 265 -0.34 -5.91 13.41
CA ASP A 265 -1.50 -5.14 13.87
C ASP A 265 -1.10 -4.10 14.94
N LEU A 266 -2.09 -3.37 15.47
CA LEU A 266 -1.88 -2.36 16.53
C LEU A 266 -1.39 -2.98 17.83
N GLN A 267 -1.87 -4.18 18.19
CA GLN A 267 -1.48 -4.85 19.42
C GLN A 267 -0.01 -5.24 19.41
N GLN A 268 0.47 -5.83 18.32
CA GLN A 268 1.88 -6.15 18.18
C GLN A 268 2.74 -4.89 18.11
N GLN A 269 2.24 -3.83 17.48
CA GLN A 269 2.93 -2.55 17.44
C GLN A 269 3.14 -1.98 18.84
N ALA A 270 2.06 -1.96 19.67
CA ALA A 270 2.11 -1.43 21.04
C ALA A 270 3.13 -2.16 21.94
N GLY A 271 3.52 -3.39 21.59
CA GLY A 271 4.54 -4.15 22.31
C GLY A 271 5.99 -3.74 22.05
N GLY A 272 6.26 -3.03 20.95
CA GLY A 272 7.62 -2.68 20.53
C GLY A 272 8.25 -1.51 21.29
N PRO A 273 7.66 -0.31 21.26
CA PRO A 273 8.21 0.92 21.84
C PRO A 273 8.61 0.84 23.31
N PRO A 274 7.84 0.16 24.21
CA PRO A 274 8.21 0.05 25.62
C PRO A 274 9.58 -0.57 25.86
N LEU A 275 9.98 -1.54 25.04
CA LEU A 275 11.26 -2.25 25.17
C LEU A 275 12.35 -1.68 24.25
N ASN A 276 12.04 -0.74 23.36
CA ASN A 276 13.02 -0.16 22.46
C ASN A 276 14.00 0.76 23.22
N PRO A 277 15.32 0.50 23.17
CA PRO A 277 16.30 1.24 23.97
C PRO A 277 16.41 2.72 23.61
N VAL A 278 16.04 3.14 22.40
CA VAL A 278 16.07 4.56 21.97
C VAL A 278 14.70 5.24 22.11
N GLU A 279 13.67 4.54 22.57
CA GLU A 279 12.33 5.09 22.79
C GLU A 279 12.00 5.10 24.28
N MET A 280 11.47 4.01 24.83
CA MET A 280 11.00 3.91 26.23
C MET A 280 11.93 3.09 27.14
N ALA A 281 12.79 2.25 26.57
CA ALA A 281 13.94 1.56 27.19
C ALA A 281 13.63 0.73 28.45
N SER A 282 12.39 0.26 28.68
CA SER A 282 12.12 -0.66 29.78
C SER A 282 12.86 -1.97 29.59
N ALA A 283 13.39 -2.53 30.66
CA ALA A 283 14.20 -3.74 30.60
C ALA A 283 13.38 -4.99 30.24
N SER A 284 12.14 -5.05 30.72
CA SER A 284 11.22 -6.16 30.47
C SER A 284 9.77 -5.78 30.73
N TRP A 285 8.85 -6.61 30.26
CA TRP A 285 7.44 -6.49 30.62
C TRP A 285 7.18 -6.73 32.12
N ASP A 286 7.98 -7.55 32.78
CA ASP A 286 7.87 -7.78 34.24
C ASP A 286 8.18 -6.51 35.02
N ASP A 287 9.19 -5.72 34.59
CA ASP A 287 9.49 -4.40 35.19
C ASP A 287 8.34 -3.42 35.00
N ILE A 288 7.76 -3.36 33.81
CA ILE A 288 6.60 -2.52 33.52
C ILE A 288 5.43 -2.91 34.41
N ILE A 289 5.09 -4.19 34.46
CA ILE A 289 4.00 -4.74 35.27
C ILE A 289 4.24 -4.45 36.75
N GLY A 290 5.46 -4.64 37.24
CA GLY A 290 5.82 -4.33 38.63
C GLY A 290 5.60 -2.88 39.00
N LYS A 291 5.84 -1.92 38.07
CA LYS A 291 5.54 -0.49 38.27
C LYS A 291 4.03 -0.21 38.27
N LEU A 292 3.29 -0.76 37.32
CA LEU A 292 1.84 -0.58 37.20
C LEU A 292 1.08 -1.15 38.40
N GLN A 293 1.49 -2.30 38.93
CA GLN A 293 0.86 -2.93 40.11
C GLN A 293 0.98 -2.14 41.41
N GLN A 294 1.88 -1.16 41.48
CA GLN A 294 1.98 -0.26 42.63
C GLN A 294 0.78 0.70 42.74
N ASP A 295 0.03 0.87 41.64
CA ASP A 295 -1.21 1.65 41.61
C ASP A 295 -2.39 0.72 41.86
N ALA A 296 -2.89 0.76 43.10
CA ALA A 296 -4.02 -0.09 43.54
C ALA A 296 -5.31 0.21 42.76
N GLN A 297 -5.55 1.50 42.40
CA GLN A 297 -6.72 1.87 41.62
C GLN A 297 -6.63 1.34 40.19
N LEU A 298 -5.51 1.55 39.53
CA LEU A 298 -5.30 1.01 38.18
C LEU A 298 -5.42 -0.52 38.18
N THR A 299 -4.85 -1.21 39.20
CA THR A 299 -4.93 -2.65 39.33
C THR A 299 -6.38 -3.12 39.46
N GLN A 300 -7.20 -2.40 40.24
CA GLN A 300 -8.62 -2.72 40.38
C GLN A 300 -9.39 -2.58 39.06
N GLU A 301 -9.16 -1.47 38.34
CA GLU A 301 -9.73 -1.21 37.02
C GLU A 301 -9.27 -2.27 36.01
N PHE A 302 -7.97 -2.64 36.05
CA PHE A 302 -7.39 -3.61 35.15
C PHE A 302 -8.04 -5.01 35.32
N ILE A 303 -8.21 -5.49 36.56
CA ILE A 303 -8.83 -6.79 36.84
C ILE A 303 -10.31 -6.82 36.43
N GLN A 304 -11.02 -5.69 36.46
CA GLN A 304 -12.41 -5.62 35.97
C GLN A 304 -12.51 -5.86 34.46
N VAL A 305 -11.47 -5.51 33.70
CA VAL A 305 -11.41 -5.70 32.24
C VAL A 305 -10.75 -7.04 31.90
N TYR A 306 -9.68 -7.37 32.61
CA TYR A 306 -8.90 -8.59 32.44
C TYR A 306 -8.80 -9.35 33.77
N PRO A 307 -9.72 -10.29 34.04
CA PRO A 307 -9.73 -11.05 35.30
C PRO A 307 -8.45 -11.84 35.59
N GLN A 308 -7.65 -12.17 34.55
CA GLN A 308 -6.36 -12.83 34.67
C GLN A 308 -5.23 -11.88 35.14
N GLY A 309 -5.49 -10.58 35.23
CA GLY A 309 -4.54 -9.56 35.63
C GLY A 309 -3.61 -9.10 34.52
N TYR A 310 -2.49 -8.50 34.92
CA TYR A 310 -1.51 -7.93 34.01
C TYR A 310 -0.74 -9.01 33.23
N SER A 311 -0.55 -8.75 31.96
CA SER A 311 0.39 -9.40 31.05
C SER A 311 0.73 -8.46 29.90
N GLU A 312 1.82 -8.69 29.18
CA GLU A 312 2.11 -7.99 27.93
C GLU A 312 0.89 -7.98 27.01
N HIS A 313 0.29 -9.16 26.77
CA HIS A 313 -0.87 -9.31 25.92
C HIS A 313 -2.05 -8.42 26.35
N ASN A 314 -2.40 -8.40 27.63
CA ASN A 314 -3.54 -7.64 28.11
C ASN A 314 -3.29 -6.12 28.10
N ILE A 315 -2.05 -5.69 28.35
CA ILE A 315 -1.66 -4.27 28.28
C ILE A 315 -1.72 -3.79 26.85
N THR A 316 -1.10 -4.54 25.92
CA THR A 316 -1.05 -4.18 24.49
C THR A 316 -2.42 -4.28 23.82
N ASP A 317 -3.27 -5.24 24.20
CA ASP A 317 -4.66 -5.35 23.73
C ASP A 317 -5.50 -4.14 24.14
N ALA A 318 -5.37 -3.67 25.38
CA ALA A 318 -6.07 -2.46 25.83
C ALA A 318 -5.58 -1.22 25.06
N ILE A 319 -4.27 -1.06 24.87
CA ILE A 319 -3.71 0.07 24.10
C ILE A 319 -4.22 0.01 22.65
N ALA A 320 -4.16 -1.15 22.01
CA ALA A 320 -4.66 -1.32 20.65
C ALA A 320 -6.15 -0.99 20.52
N GLU A 321 -6.96 -1.39 21.50
CA GLU A 321 -8.40 -1.10 21.48
C GLU A 321 -8.67 0.41 21.64
N PHE A 322 -7.86 1.12 22.41
CA PHE A 322 -7.90 2.58 22.44
C PHE A 322 -7.47 3.18 21.10
N GLU A 323 -6.37 2.71 20.49
CA GLU A 323 -5.90 3.21 19.20
C GLU A 323 -6.92 3.00 18.07
N ARG A 324 -7.76 1.96 18.14
CA ARG A 324 -8.89 1.76 17.21
C ARG A 324 -9.90 2.91 17.25
N THR A 325 -9.98 3.67 18.35
CA THR A 325 -10.83 4.85 18.45
C THR A 325 -10.19 6.12 17.89
N LEU A 326 -8.89 6.09 17.61
CA LEU A 326 -8.14 7.22 17.07
C LEU A 326 -8.42 7.38 15.57
N THR A 327 -9.68 7.62 15.22
CA THR A 327 -10.12 7.89 13.85
C THR A 327 -10.56 9.34 13.70
N THR A 328 -10.45 9.89 12.49
CA THR A 328 -10.75 11.29 12.21
C THR A 328 -11.72 11.42 11.04
N PRO A 329 -12.99 10.99 11.22
CA PRO A 329 -14.01 11.10 10.18
C PRO A 329 -14.41 12.57 9.93
N ASN A 330 -15.38 12.78 9.02
CA ASN A 330 -15.99 14.06 8.71
C ASN A 330 -15.06 15.12 8.10
N SER A 331 -13.91 14.70 7.50
CA SER A 331 -13.12 15.63 6.70
C SER A 331 -13.98 16.26 5.59
N PRO A 332 -13.62 17.44 5.05
CA PRO A 332 -14.28 17.97 3.86
C PRO A 332 -14.36 16.95 2.72
N PHE A 333 -13.31 16.14 2.54
CA PHE A 333 -13.31 15.08 1.53
C PHE A 333 -14.26 13.93 1.86
N ASP A 334 -14.40 13.53 3.15
CA ASP A 334 -15.40 12.51 3.53
C ASP A 334 -16.83 12.96 3.22
N ARG A 335 -17.16 14.22 3.54
CA ARG A 335 -18.47 14.79 3.22
C ARG A 335 -18.73 14.84 1.71
N TYR A 336 -17.70 15.21 0.94
CA TYR A 336 -17.78 15.17 -0.53
C TYR A 336 -18.06 13.75 -1.03
N LEU A 337 -17.31 12.75 -0.57
CA LEU A 337 -17.51 11.35 -0.93
C LEU A 337 -18.92 10.85 -0.54
N LYS A 338 -19.47 11.32 0.58
CA LYS A 338 -20.83 10.99 1.04
C LYS A 338 -21.93 11.78 0.33
N GLY A 339 -21.59 12.64 -0.68
CA GLY A 339 -22.53 13.30 -1.58
C GLY A 339 -22.71 14.80 -1.37
N ASP A 340 -21.99 15.44 -0.43
CA ASP A 340 -21.99 16.92 -0.30
C ASP A 340 -21.08 17.54 -1.38
N ALA A 341 -21.64 17.85 -2.52
CA ALA A 341 -20.91 18.44 -3.64
C ALA A 341 -20.25 19.81 -3.32
N ASN A 342 -20.67 20.48 -2.23
CA ASN A 342 -20.15 21.78 -1.81
C ASN A 342 -19.06 21.66 -0.72
N ALA A 343 -18.79 20.47 -0.22
CA ALA A 343 -17.79 20.25 0.81
C ALA A 343 -16.36 20.56 0.35
N LEU A 344 -16.10 20.52 -0.96
CA LEU A 344 -14.80 20.86 -1.55
C LEU A 344 -14.87 22.16 -2.36
N THR A 345 -13.85 23.00 -2.23
CA THR A 345 -13.62 24.16 -3.07
C THR A 345 -13.23 23.75 -4.50
N THR A 346 -13.23 24.69 -5.44
CA THR A 346 -12.77 24.45 -6.81
C THR A 346 -11.31 23.98 -6.85
N SER A 347 -10.42 24.61 -6.09
CA SER A 347 -9.00 24.23 -6.00
C SER A 347 -8.84 22.78 -5.48
N GLN A 348 -9.59 22.41 -4.43
CA GLN A 348 -9.57 21.05 -3.89
C GLN A 348 -10.07 20.00 -4.89
N LYS A 349 -11.11 20.32 -5.68
CA LYS A 349 -11.58 19.44 -6.76
C LYS A 349 -10.58 19.32 -7.90
N ASN A 350 -9.93 20.42 -8.29
CA ASN A 350 -8.84 20.39 -9.27
C ASN A 350 -7.68 19.54 -8.74
N GLY A 351 -7.32 19.68 -7.47
CA GLY A 351 -6.28 18.88 -6.81
C GLY A 351 -6.60 17.39 -6.80
N LEU A 352 -7.86 17.00 -6.53
CA LEU A 352 -8.29 15.60 -6.64
C LEU A 352 -8.13 15.07 -8.06
N ALA A 353 -8.54 15.86 -9.06
CA ALA A 353 -8.40 15.47 -10.47
C ALA A 353 -6.91 15.31 -10.88
N LEU A 354 -6.03 16.21 -10.39
CA LEU A 354 -4.59 16.12 -10.61
C LEU A 354 -3.96 14.90 -9.88
N PHE A 355 -4.39 14.61 -8.66
CA PHE A 355 -3.99 13.44 -7.89
C PHE A 355 -4.29 12.15 -8.65
N GLN A 356 -5.49 12.02 -9.21
CA GLN A 356 -5.89 10.88 -10.05
C GLN A 356 -5.16 10.85 -11.40
N LYS A 357 -5.02 12.01 -12.07
CA LYS A 357 -4.31 12.10 -13.34
C LYS A 357 -2.87 11.61 -13.24
N ASN A 358 -2.20 11.94 -12.11
CA ASN A 358 -0.84 11.55 -11.82
C ASN A 358 -0.74 10.18 -11.14
N LYS A 359 -1.85 9.42 -11.03
CA LYS A 359 -1.93 8.04 -10.51
C LYS A 359 -1.52 7.91 -9.03
N CYS A 360 -1.64 8.97 -8.25
CA CYS A 360 -1.34 8.90 -6.81
C CYS A 360 -2.31 7.92 -6.10
N ASP A 361 -3.54 7.85 -6.60
CA ASP A 361 -4.63 6.97 -6.16
C ASP A 361 -4.46 5.50 -6.55
N THR A 362 -3.30 5.09 -7.08
CA THR A 362 -2.95 3.67 -7.30
C THR A 362 -2.19 3.06 -6.12
N CYS A 363 -1.52 3.89 -5.32
CA CYS A 363 -0.81 3.50 -4.11
C CYS A 363 -1.53 4.05 -2.85
N HIS A 364 -2.02 5.30 -2.93
CA HIS A 364 -2.81 5.93 -1.88
C HIS A 364 -4.29 5.60 -2.07
N VAL A 365 -4.72 4.45 -1.57
CA VAL A 365 -6.07 3.86 -1.77
C VAL A 365 -6.82 3.68 -0.45
N GLY A 366 -8.10 3.37 -0.53
CA GLY A 366 -8.94 2.91 0.56
C GLY A 366 -9.30 3.99 1.57
N LYS A 367 -9.70 3.55 2.77
CA LYS A 367 -10.20 4.41 3.84
C LYS A 367 -9.14 5.36 4.39
N ASN A 368 -7.91 4.88 4.56
CA ASN A 368 -6.80 5.71 5.05
C ASN A 368 -6.09 6.49 3.94
N ILE A 369 -6.51 6.33 2.68
CA ILE A 369 -5.86 6.92 1.51
C ILE A 369 -4.36 6.59 1.54
N GLY A 370 -4.06 5.29 1.69
CA GLY A 370 -2.74 4.69 1.91
C GLY A 370 -2.79 3.62 3.00
N GLY A 371 -1.63 3.13 3.42
CA GLY A 371 -1.50 2.06 4.41
C GLY A 371 -1.75 0.66 3.87
N GLN A 372 -1.95 0.48 2.56
CA GLN A 372 -2.44 -0.76 1.95
C GLN A 372 -1.39 -1.50 1.11
N SER A 373 -0.20 -0.94 0.93
CA SER A 373 0.87 -1.52 0.10
C SER A 373 2.25 -1.13 0.60
N TYR A 374 3.26 -1.81 0.06
CA TYR A 374 4.68 -1.46 0.19
C TYR A 374 5.21 -1.05 -1.17
N ASP A 375 5.56 0.22 -1.31
CA ASP A 375 5.99 0.77 -2.58
C ASP A 375 7.45 1.24 -2.52
N LEU A 376 8.15 1.09 -3.66
CA LEU A 376 9.55 1.49 -3.80
C LEU A 376 9.66 3.01 -3.74
N MET A 377 10.44 3.54 -2.81
CA MET A 377 10.76 4.96 -2.80
C MET A 377 11.79 5.25 -3.88
N GLY A 378 11.40 6.07 -4.86
CA GLY A 378 12.26 6.38 -6.00
C GLY A 378 12.00 5.53 -7.25
N LEU A 379 10.74 5.21 -7.53
CA LEU A 379 10.32 4.44 -8.69
C LEU A 379 10.79 5.03 -10.05
N LYS A 380 10.87 6.36 -10.15
CA LYS A 380 11.21 7.11 -11.37
C LYS A 380 12.48 7.97 -11.24
N GLY A 381 13.09 7.99 -10.08
CA GLY A 381 14.33 8.73 -9.82
C GLY A 381 15.04 8.19 -8.59
N ASN A 382 16.34 8.37 -8.49
CA ASN A 382 17.10 7.85 -7.35
C ASN A 382 17.00 8.79 -6.14
N TYR A 383 15.93 8.63 -5.34
CA TYR A 383 15.69 9.42 -4.14
C TYR A 383 16.87 9.43 -3.18
N PHE A 384 17.45 8.25 -2.93
CA PHE A 384 18.50 8.09 -1.93
C PHE A 384 19.87 8.68 -2.38
N ALA A 385 20.15 8.67 -3.69
CA ALA A 385 21.37 9.26 -4.21
C ALA A 385 21.29 10.80 -4.29
N ASP A 386 20.09 11.35 -4.49
CA ASP A 386 19.89 12.80 -4.63
C ASP A 386 19.87 13.55 -3.27
N ARG A 387 19.66 12.84 -2.17
CA ARG A 387 19.57 13.47 -0.85
C ARG A 387 20.98 13.65 -0.21
N PRO A 388 21.17 14.65 0.67
CA PRO A 388 22.48 14.94 1.30
C PRO A 388 22.79 14.06 2.51
N LYS A 389 22.14 12.93 2.71
CA LYS A 389 22.34 12.02 3.83
C LYS A 389 22.92 10.69 3.37
N GLU A 390 23.79 10.10 4.17
CA GLU A 390 24.23 8.71 3.97
C GLU A 390 23.05 7.74 4.23
N LEU A 391 23.14 6.56 3.59
CA LEU A 391 22.16 5.49 3.83
C LEU A 391 22.32 4.95 5.25
N THR A 392 21.18 4.75 5.89
CA THR A 392 21.07 4.10 7.20
C THR A 392 20.31 2.78 7.06
N THR A 393 20.28 1.98 8.11
CA THR A 393 19.47 0.76 8.16
C THR A 393 17.98 1.05 7.97
N ASP A 394 17.50 2.21 8.43
CA ASP A 394 16.09 2.60 8.29
C ASP A 394 15.71 2.84 6.83
N ASP A 395 16.65 3.21 5.98
CA ASP A 395 16.44 3.40 4.54
C ASP A 395 16.21 2.09 3.78
N HIS A 396 16.57 0.95 4.37
CA HIS A 396 16.31 -0.35 3.75
C HIS A 396 14.82 -0.71 3.74
N GLY A 397 14.00 -0.09 4.62
CA GLY A 397 12.56 -0.27 4.66
C GLY A 397 12.14 -1.73 4.86
N ARG A 398 11.23 -2.23 4.04
CA ARG A 398 10.66 -3.59 4.12
C ARG A 398 11.72 -4.70 4.08
N PHE A 399 12.85 -4.48 3.41
CA PHE A 399 13.99 -5.41 3.41
C PHE A 399 14.45 -5.77 4.81
N ASN A 400 14.34 -4.87 5.79
CA ASN A 400 14.71 -5.17 7.18
C ASN A 400 13.90 -6.33 7.77
N VAL A 401 12.68 -6.54 7.29
CA VAL A 401 11.75 -7.57 7.74
C VAL A 401 11.89 -8.84 6.89
N THR A 402 11.80 -8.70 5.58
CA THR A 402 11.70 -9.86 4.66
C THR A 402 13.05 -10.44 4.26
N LYS A 403 14.11 -9.65 4.30
CA LYS A 403 15.44 -9.97 3.74
C LYS A 403 15.42 -10.27 2.24
N ASP A 404 14.32 -10.00 1.56
CA ASP A 404 14.21 -10.11 0.12
C ASP A 404 14.81 -8.86 -0.54
N PRO A 405 15.82 -8.98 -1.43
CA PRO A 405 16.41 -7.84 -2.11
C PRO A 405 15.40 -6.98 -2.90
N ARG A 406 14.28 -7.56 -3.33
CA ARG A 406 13.20 -6.84 -4.03
C ARG A 406 12.48 -5.84 -3.13
N ASP A 407 12.55 -6.03 -1.81
CA ASP A 407 11.95 -5.16 -0.81
C ASP A 407 12.87 -4.03 -0.33
N MET A 408 14.09 -3.95 -0.89
CA MET A 408 15.02 -2.86 -0.60
C MET A 408 14.38 -1.51 -0.98
N HIS A 409 14.39 -0.58 -0.01
CA HIS A 409 13.80 0.76 -0.15
C HIS A 409 12.28 0.78 -0.38
N ARG A 410 11.59 -0.33 -0.10
CA ARG A 410 10.12 -0.34 -0.05
C ARG A 410 9.65 0.04 1.35
N PHE A 411 8.66 0.92 1.38
CA PHE A 411 8.03 1.36 2.62
C PHE A 411 6.53 1.14 2.52
N LYS A 412 5.89 0.90 3.66
CA LYS A 412 4.43 0.98 3.70
C LYS A 412 4.02 2.37 3.21
N THR A 413 3.22 2.41 2.15
CA THR A 413 2.68 3.67 1.64
C THR A 413 1.90 4.35 2.75
N PRO A 414 2.30 5.54 3.22
CA PRO A 414 1.65 6.16 4.37
C PRO A 414 0.21 6.58 4.05
N GLY A 415 -0.66 6.55 5.05
CA GLY A 415 -1.97 7.17 4.96
C GLY A 415 -1.85 8.68 4.77
N LEU A 416 -2.76 9.28 4.01
CA LEU A 416 -2.78 10.72 3.76
C LEU A 416 -3.83 11.46 4.61
N ARG A 417 -4.61 10.74 5.42
CA ARG A 417 -5.54 11.38 6.36
C ARG A 417 -4.76 12.23 7.35
N ASN A 418 -5.23 13.45 7.60
CA ASN A 418 -4.58 14.45 8.47
C ASN A 418 -3.16 14.86 8.04
N ILE A 419 -2.77 14.57 6.80
CA ILE A 419 -1.40 14.80 6.34
C ILE A 419 -0.95 16.26 6.52
N ALA A 420 -1.85 17.22 6.45
CA ALA A 420 -1.55 18.64 6.69
C ALA A 420 -1.03 18.95 8.10
N LEU A 421 -1.25 18.03 9.07
CA LEU A 421 -0.86 18.20 10.46
C LEU A 421 0.44 17.48 10.84
N THR A 422 1.02 16.67 9.93
CA THR A 422 2.05 15.70 10.26
C THR A 422 3.41 15.99 9.66
N ALA A 423 3.70 17.27 9.32
CA ALA A 423 5.04 17.67 8.90
C ALA A 423 6.07 17.42 10.03
N PRO A 424 7.34 17.10 9.68
CA PRO A 424 7.92 16.89 8.35
C PRO A 424 7.59 15.52 7.76
N TYR A 425 7.77 15.34 6.43
CA TYR A 425 7.30 14.19 5.68
C TYR A 425 8.40 13.23 5.27
N PHE A 426 7.99 12.01 4.92
CA PHE A 426 8.78 10.83 4.63
C PHE A 426 9.41 10.20 5.87
N HIS A 427 9.89 8.96 5.71
CA HIS A 427 10.52 8.20 6.78
C HIS A 427 11.75 8.90 7.39
N ASP A 428 12.43 9.72 6.59
CA ASP A 428 13.65 10.45 6.92
C ASP A 428 13.44 11.97 7.11
N ALA A 429 12.18 12.42 7.10
CA ALA A 429 11.77 13.81 7.31
C ALA A 429 12.38 14.81 6.32
N GLN A 430 12.65 14.42 5.06
CA GLN A 430 13.30 15.27 4.07
C GLN A 430 12.43 16.41 3.52
N ALA A 431 11.11 16.31 3.62
CA ALA A 431 10.22 17.37 3.18
C ALA A 431 9.63 18.11 4.40
N GLU A 432 9.89 19.41 4.49
CA GLU A 432 9.46 20.24 5.62
C GLU A 432 7.97 20.67 5.54
N ASN A 433 7.41 20.65 4.33
CA ASN A 433 6.02 21.07 4.08
C ASN A 433 5.40 20.27 2.93
N LEU A 434 4.06 20.38 2.77
CA LEU A 434 3.32 19.62 1.76
C LEU A 434 3.73 19.93 0.33
N ASN A 435 4.07 21.18 0.00
CA ASN A 435 4.51 21.53 -1.35
C ASN A 435 5.76 20.75 -1.72
N GLN A 436 6.77 20.75 -0.83
CA GLN A 436 7.99 19.96 -1.03
C GLN A 436 7.70 18.45 -1.13
N ALA A 437 6.81 17.93 -0.27
CA ALA A 437 6.44 16.52 -0.32
C ALA A 437 5.77 16.15 -1.65
N VAL A 438 4.86 16.98 -2.17
CA VAL A 438 4.21 16.77 -3.47
C VAL A 438 5.23 16.88 -4.61
N GLU A 439 6.12 17.86 -4.60
CA GLU A 439 7.19 18.00 -5.60
C GLU A 439 8.11 16.78 -5.63
N MET A 440 8.51 16.27 -4.45
CA MET A 440 9.32 15.07 -4.34
C MET A 440 8.59 13.82 -4.83
N MET A 441 7.30 13.66 -4.50
CA MET A 441 6.48 12.55 -5.04
C MET A 441 6.36 12.65 -6.57
N LEU A 442 6.10 13.83 -7.12
CA LEU A 442 6.07 14.04 -8.57
C LEU A 442 7.40 13.67 -9.23
N LYS A 443 8.53 14.12 -8.66
CA LYS A 443 9.87 13.83 -9.20
C LYS A 443 10.21 12.34 -9.11
N TYR A 444 10.09 11.75 -7.93
CA TYR A 444 10.66 10.42 -7.65
C TYR A 444 9.69 9.27 -7.90
N GLN A 445 8.37 9.47 -7.77
CA GLN A 445 7.39 8.41 -7.99
C GLN A 445 6.70 8.49 -9.35
N VAL A 446 6.42 9.70 -9.84
CA VAL A 446 5.73 9.90 -11.11
C VAL A 446 6.69 10.13 -12.27
N GLY A 447 7.83 10.78 -12.01
CA GLY A 447 8.84 11.15 -13.02
C GLY A 447 8.42 12.38 -13.82
N THR A 448 7.75 13.35 -13.19
CA THR A 448 7.27 14.59 -13.81
C THR A 448 7.41 15.78 -12.85
N SER A 449 7.17 16.96 -13.38
CA SER A 449 6.97 18.19 -12.63
C SER A 449 5.66 18.86 -13.07
N LEU A 450 5.05 19.62 -12.20
CA LEU A 450 3.84 20.37 -12.48
C LEU A 450 4.06 21.86 -12.23
N PRO A 451 3.24 22.75 -12.86
CA PRO A 451 3.22 24.16 -12.52
C PRO A 451 2.90 24.39 -11.04
N PRO A 452 3.41 25.48 -10.42
CA PRO A 452 3.15 25.76 -9.00
C PRO A 452 1.67 25.80 -8.63
N GLN A 453 0.78 26.27 -9.51
CA GLN A 453 -0.65 26.31 -9.27
C GLN A 453 -1.23 24.89 -9.14
N ASP A 454 -0.82 23.95 -9.99
CA ASP A 454 -1.27 22.56 -9.93
C ASP A 454 -0.78 21.86 -8.66
N ILE A 455 0.45 22.18 -8.22
CA ILE A 455 0.99 21.69 -6.92
C ILE A 455 0.14 22.26 -5.78
N ASN A 456 -0.17 23.56 -5.78
CA ASN A 456 -1.03 24.18 -4.75
C ASN A 456 -2.44 23.58 -4.75
N ASP A 457 -3.00 23.23 -5.90
CA ASP A 457 -4.30 22.57 -5.98
C ASP A 457 -4.24 21.15 -5.38
N ILE A 458 -3.16 20.37 -5.64
CA ILE A 458 -2.95 19.07 -4.99
C ILE A 458 -2.80 19.25 -3.46
N VAL A 459 -2.05 20.23 -3.01
CA VAL A 459 -1.89 20.54 -1.57
C VAL A 459 -3.24 20.90 -0.96
N ALA A 460 -4.03 21.74 -1.61
CA ALA A 460 -5.39 22.08 -1.15
C ALA A 460 -6.28 20.84 -1.02
N PHE A 461 -6.18 19.88 -1.97
CA PHE A 461 -6.86 18.60 -1.86
C PHE A 461 -6.37 17.83 -0.64
N LEU A 462 -5.05 17.72 -0.41
CA LEU A 462 -4.48 17.01 0.74
C LEU A 462 -4.90 17.64 2.07
N GLU A 463 -5.02 18.96 2.16
CA GLU A 463 -5.54 19.67 3.33
C GLU A 463 -7.01 19.29 3.61
N SER A 464 -7.82 19.02 2.58
CA SER A 464 -9.21 18.59 2.72
C SER A 464 -9.38 17.20 3.33
N LEU A 465 -8.29 16.45 3.50
CA LEU A 465 -8.26 15.13 4.15
C LEU A 465 -8.15 15.23 5.68
N THR A 466 -8.10 16.44 6.22
CA THR A 466 -8.06 16.67 7.68
C THR A 466 -9.45 16.50 8.25
N GLY A 467 -9.63 15.48 9.08
CA GLY A 467 -10.88 15.16 9.77
C GLY A 467 -10.87 15.58 11.23
N GLU A 468 -11.93 15.25 11.94
CA GLU A 468 -12.13 15.64 13.32
C GLU A 468 -11.86 14.44 14.25
N TYR A 469 -10.97 14.63 15.22
CA TYR A 469 -10.83 13.69 16.32
C TYR A 469 -11.79 14.06 17.46
N ILE A 470 -12.70 13.16 17.78
CA ILE A 470 -13.62 13.30 18.92
C ILE A 470 -13.16 12.31 20.00
N PRO A 471 -12.58 12.81 21.11
CA PRO A 471 -12.16 11.93 22.21
C PRO A 471 -13.37 11.12 22.74
N HIS A 472 -13.18 9.84 22.96
CA HIS A 472 -14.15 9.02 23.70
C HIS A 472 -14.19 9.50 25.15
N GLN A 473 -15.41 9.85 25.62
CA GLN A 473 -15.69 10.24 27.01
C GLN A 473 -15.84 9.02 27.91
#